data_cc1c1f55ee809d195e740d82f03c5edf
#
_entry.id   cc1c1f55ee809d195e740d82f03c5edf
#
_cell.length_a   1.000
_cell.length_b   1.000
_cell.length_c   1.000
_cell.angle_alpha   90.00
_cell.angle_beta   90.00
_cell.angle_gamma   90.00
#
_symmetry.space_group_name_H-M   'P 1'
#
loop_
_entity.id
_entity.type
_entity.pdbx_description
1 polymer ?
#
loop_
_entity_poly.entity_id
_entity_poly.type
_entity_poly.pdbx_seq_one_letter_code
_entity_poly.pdbx_strand_id
1 'polypeptide(L)' 'MDVTVDVVGGDEEVHAVDDDATYADLIRAAGFHPQEASVLVDGAPVPGDRPVDADRVRLLRLVKGGAGGRSDRDA' A
#
# COMPACT_ATOMS: atom_id res chain seq x y z
N MET A 1 -14.75 1.34 -8.95
CA MET A 1 -13.69 0.98 -9.91
C MET A 1 -12.91 -0.20 -9.36
N ASP A 2 -12.39 -1.02 -10.24
CA ASP A 2 -11.58 -2.16 -9.84
C ASP A 2 -10.10 -1.79 -9.97
N VAL A 3 -9.34 -2.04 -8.92
CA VAL A 3 -7.91 -1.73 -8.91
C VAL A 3 -7.15 -3.01 -8.63
N THR A 4 -6.18 -3.32 -9.48
CA THR A 4 -5.28 -4.45 -9.26
C THR A 4 -4.16 -4.01 -8.34
N VAL A 5 -4.04 -4.69 -7.21
CA VAL A 5 -3.02 -4.40 -6.20
C VAL A 5 -2.02 -5.55 -6.20
N ASP A 6 -0.78 -5.22 -6.58
CA ASP A 6 0.33 -6.18 -6.57
C ASP A 6 1.10 -5.97 -5.28
N VAL A 7 0.88 -6.85 -4.31
CA VAL A 7 1.55 -6.75 -3.00
C VAL A 7 2.97 -7.30 -3.15
N VAL A 8 3.95 -6.45 -2.89
CA VAL A 8 5.36 -6.86 -2.98
C VAL A 8 5.62 -7.94 -1.94
N GLY A 9 6.10 -9.09 -2.39
CA GLY A 9 6.32 -10.24 -1.53
C GLY A 9 5.07 -11.03 -1.21
N GLY A 10 3.94 -10.67 -1.81
CA GLY A 10 2.66 -11.34 -1.61
C GLY A 10 1.97 -11.59 -2.93
N ASP A 11 0.66 -11.67 -2.88
CA ASP A 11 -0.15 -11.99 -4.05
C ASP A 11 -0.69 -10.72 -4.71
N GLU A 12 -1.11 -10.88 -5.96
CA GLU A 12 -1.83 -9.85 -6.69
C GLU A 12 -3.32 -10.04 -6.43
N GLU A 13 -4.00 -8.95 -6.12
CA GLU A 13 -5.42 -8.96 -5.79
C GLU A 13 -6.13 -7.84 -6.54
N VAL A 14 -7.42 -8.03 -6.81
CA VAL A 14 -8.26 -6.98 -7.38
C VAL A 14 -9.22 -6.53 -6.30
N HIS A 15 -9.26 -5.22 -6.06
CA HIS A 15 -10.15 -4.64 -5.07
C HIS A 15 -11.09 -3.65 -5.73
N ALA A 16 -12.38 -3.77 -5.41
CA ALA A 16 -13.37 -2.80 -5.86
C ALA A 16 -13.43 -1.67 -4.86
N VAL A 17 -13.25 -0.44 -5.33
CA VAL A 17 -13.29 0.76 -4.49
C VAL A 17 -14.18 1.80 -5.16
N ASP A 18 -14.64 2.76 -4.38
CA ASP A 18 -15.45 3.86 -4.91
C ASP A 18 -14.62 4.74 -5.86
N ASP A 19 -15.30 5.42 -6.76
CA ASP A 19 -14.62 6.26 -7.74
C ASP A 19 -13.89 7.44 -7.08
N ASP A 20 -14.31 7.82 -5.88
CA ASP A 20 -13.67 8.90 -5.13
C ASP A 20 -12.77 8.38 -4.01
N ALA A 21 -12.47 7.08 -3.99
CA ALA A 21 -11.60 6.50 -2.98
C ALA A 21 -10.19 7.05 -3.10
N THR A 22 -9.52 7.18 -1.97
CA THR A 22 -8.11 7.56 -1.93
C THR A 22 -7.22 6.34 -1.88
N TYR A 23 -5.93 6.53 -2.07
CA TYR A 23 -4.98 5.43 -1.94
C TYR A 23 -4.94 4.88 -0.51
N ALA A 24 -5.18 5.71 0.49
CA ALA A 24 -5.33 5.22 1.86
C ALA A 24 -6.52 4.27 1.99
N ASP A 25 -7.64 4.58 1.34
CA ASP A 25 -8.80 3.70 1.31
C ASP A 25 -8.46 2.37 0.64
N LEU A 26 -7.68 2.43 -0.44
CA LEU A 26 -7.25 1.23 -1.15
C LEU A 26 -6.35 0.36 -0.27
N ILE A 27 -5.44 0.98 0.47
CA ILE A 27 -4.57 0.27 1.40
C ILE A 27 -5.40 -0.45 2.46
N ARG A 28 -6.41 0.21 3.00
CA ARG A 28 -7.30 -0.41 3.98
C ARG A 28 -8.10 -1.56 3.38
N ALA A 29 -8.57 -1.39 2.15
CA ALA A 29 -9.30 -2.44 1.44
C ALA A 29 -8.43 -3.67 1.24
N ALA A 30 -7.14 -3.49 1.06
CA ALA A 30 -6.18 -4.57 0.89
C ALA A 30 -5.80 -5.23 2.23
N GLY A 31 -6.30 -4.71 3.35
CA GLY A 31 -6.06 -5.29 4.66
C GLY A 31 -4.85 -4.72 5.38
N PHE A 32 -4.33 -3.58 4.94
CA PHE A 32 -3.18 -2.95 5.56
C PHE A 32 -3.54 -1.62 6.18
N HIS A 33 -2.71 -1.15 7.06
CA HIS A 33 -2.86 0.19 7.64
C HIS A 33 -2.11 1.20 6.76
N PRO A 34 -2.69 2.38 6.47
CA PRO A 34 -2.02 3.36 5.61
C PRO A 34 -0.65 3.81 6.09
N GLN A 35 -0.36 3.68 7.38
CA GLN A 35 0.95 4.02 7.92
C GLN A 35 1.95 2.88 7.83
N GLU A 36 1.49 1.68 7.43
CA GLU A 36 2.33 0.49 7.35
C GLU A 36 2.57 0.03 5.93
N ALA A 37 2.02 0.73 4.97
CA ALA A 37 2.14 0.37 3.58
C ALA A 37 2.17 1.61 2.71
N SER A 38 2.83 1.50 1.59
CA SER A 38 2.92 2.58 0.62
C SER A 38 2.47 2.06 -0.73
N VAL A 39 1.79 2.91 -1.49
CA VAL A 39 1.35 2.59 -2.84
C VAL A 39 2.31 3.20 -3.83
N LEU A 40 2.72 2.40 -4.81
CA LEU A 40 3.58 2.84 -5.90
C LEU A 40 2.78 2.79 -7.20
N VAL A 41 2.82 3.87 -7.94
CA VAL A 41 2.25 3.94 -9.29
C VAL A 41 3.41 4.20 -10.25
N ASP A 42 3.62 3.28 -11.19
CA ASP A 42 4.74 3.32 -12.13
C ASP A 42 6.09 3.43 -11.40
N GLY A 43 6.19 2.76 -10.24
CA GLY A 43 7.41 2.74 -9.47
C GLY A 43 7.63 3.94 -8.56
N ALA A 44 6.72 4.91 -8.55
CA ALA A 44 6.83 6.11 -7.73
C ALA A 44 5.80 6.10 -6.60
N PRO A 45 6.21 6.40 -5.37
CA PRO A 45 5.24 6.45 -4.26
C PRO A 45 4.25 7.61 -4.47
N VAL A 46 3.00 7.36 -4.04
CA VAL A 46 1.95 8.37 -4.13
C VAL A 46 1.40 8.63 -2.73
N PRO A 47 0.99 9.87 -2.45
CA PRO A 47 0.37 10.20 -1.16
C PRO A 47 -0.94 9.43 -0.96
N GLY A 48 -1.18 9.02 0.30
CA GLY A 48 -2.39 8.26 0.62
C GLY A 48 -3.67 9.07 0.49
N ASP A 49 -3.60 10.39 0.57
CA ASP A 49 -4.78 11.25 0.48
C ASP A 49 -5.16 11.62 -0.96
N ARG A 50 -4.42 11.14 -1.95
CA ARG A 50 -4.78 11.37 -3.35
C ARG A 50 -5.86 10.40 -3.79
N PRO A 51 -6.78 10.87 -4.65
CA PRO A 51 -7.75 9.96 -5.26
C PRO A 51 -7.05 8.91 -6.12
N VAL A 52 -7.59 7.70 -6.09
CA VAL A 52 -7.07 6.61 -6.92
C VAL A 52 -7.40 6.92 -8.38
N ASP A 53 -6.36 7.06 -9.20
CA ASP A 53 -6.52 7.34 -10.63
C ASP A 53 -5.78 6.34 -11.50
N ALA A 54 -5.29 5.26 -10.90
CA ALA A 54 -4.63 4.17 -11.61
C ALA A 54 -5.44 2.90 -11.41
N ASP A 55 -5.47 2.04 -12.42
CA ASP A 55 -6.18 0.78 -12.32
C ASP A 55 -5.27 -0.38 -11.89
N ARG A 56 -3.98 -0.11 -11.74
CA ARG A 56 -3.00 -1.09 -11.27
C ARG A 56 -1.95 -0.36 -10.44
N VAL A 57 -1.71 -0.87 -9.23
CA VAL A 57 -0.76 -0.28 -8.30
C VAL A 57 0.07 -1.38 -7.66
N ARG A 58 1.22 -0.99 -7.11
CA ARG A 58 2.04 -1.87 -6.31
C ARG A 58 1.95 -1.44 -4.85
N LEU A 59 1.79 -2.39 -3.95
CA LEU A 59 1.72 -2.12 -2.52
C LEU A 59 3.00 -2.60 -1.87
N LEU A 60 3.73 -1.67 -1.27
CA LEU A 60 4.96 -1.98 -0.54
C LEU A 60 4.68 -1.93 0.94
N ARG A 61 4.86 -3.04 1.62
CA ARG A 61 4.72 -3.11 3.06
C ARG A 61 5.95 -2.51 3.72
N LEU A 62 5.72 -1.58 4.62
CA LEU A 62 6.79 -0.98 5.39
C LEU A 62 6.96 -1.81 6.65
N VAL A 63 8.06 -2.56 6.71
CA VAL A 63 8.34 -3.40 7.86
C VAL A 63 8.84 -2.52 8.98
N LYS A 64 8.18 -2.59 10.10
CA LYS A 64 8.69 -1.93 11.29
C LYS A 64 9.72 -2.81 11.92
N GLY A 65 10.78 -2.28 12.17
CA GLY A 65 11.96 -2.98 12.65
C GLY A 65 11.73 -4.12 13.60
N GLY A 66 11.67 -4.49 13.28
CA GLY A 66 11.63 -5.16 13.85
C GLY A 66 12.01 -5.61 13.96
N ALA A 67 12.23 -5.69 13.53
CA ALA A 67 12.47 -5.78 13.77
C ALA A 67 13.01 -5.61 14.12
N GLY A 68 13.20 -5.61 14.05
CA GLY A 68 13.54 -5.19 14.46
C GLY A 68 14.15 -4.95 14.86
N GLY A 69 14.51 -5.07 14.78
CA GLY A 69 14.84 -4.61 15.21
C GLY A 69 15.56 -4.35 15.54
N ARG A 70 15.84 -4.46 15.44
CA ARG A 70 16.32 -3.98 15.73
C ARG A 70 16.84 -3.47 16.16
N SER A 71 17.02 -3.73 16.27
CA SER A 71 17.32 -3.06 16.75
C SER A 71 17.98 -2.66 17.16
N ASP A 72 18.18 -2.96 17.05
CA ASP A 72 18.62 -2.38 17.45
C ASP A 72 19.23 -1.99 17.87
N ARG A 73 19.48 -2.22 17.85
CA ARG A 73 19.88 -1.60 18.25
C ARG A 73 20.21 -1.11 18.86
N ASP A 74 20.18 -1.45 18.96
CA ASP A 74 20.29 -0.80 19.56
C ASP A 74 20.48 -0.62 20.09
N ALA A 75 20.64 -1.17 20.07
CA ALA A 75 20.67 -0.72 20.67
C ALA A 75 20.79 -0.48 20.91
#